data_60e12916046332f577979450dbece743
#
_entry.id   60e12916046332f577979450dbece743
#
_cell.length_a   1.000
_cell.length_b   1.000
_cell.length_c   1.000
_cell.angle_alpha   90.00
_cell.angle_beta   90.00
_cell.angle_gamma   90.00
#
_symmetry.space_group_name_H-M   'P 1'
#
loop_
_entity.id
_entity.type
_entity.pdbx_description
1 polymer ?
#
loop_
_entity_poly.entity_id
_entity_poly.type
_entity_poly.pdbx_seq_one_letter_code
_entity_poly.pdbx_strand_id
1 'polypeptide(L)'
;MEKPAAPTTKIPKKAVQTLEQAAAKMQSAAAYLQQKNPAAAEFLRNTGEAASELLHPKTETPEIQNVLAPYPNQTDTFLLPDGNTLHIRALEPEDAEAKQKFVRQLPAADRYTRFMTHTNELPQPTLARLTRPDFHNECAWAAFASDGRIVAVSRYSRINRNECEFGITLAPEVRKTGLAGKMMSFIIQTATQQGYQTMNAEILKENTPMLKLAEKSGFTVTPSETDRGLYQASLDLNEWQNSNKNK
;
A
#
# COMPACT_ATOMS: atom_id res chain seq x y z
N MET A 1 -28.67 -25.22 -18.46
CA MET A 1 -29.01 -23.89 -17.87
C MET A 1 -27.81 -23.00 -18.07
N GLU A 2 -27.82 -22.16 -19.09
CA GLU A 2 -26.75 -21.22 -19.39
C GLU A 2 -26.78 -20.05 -18.37
N LYS A 3 -25.62 -19.73 -17.83
CA LYS A 3 -25.43 -18.60 -16.92
C LYS A 3 -25.48 -17.31 -17.74
N PRO A 4 -26.25 -16.28 -17.36
CA PRO A 4 -26.28 -15.04 -18.13
C PRO A 4 -24.93 -14.32 -18.06
N ALA A 5 -24.45 -13.89 -19.24
CA ALA A 5 -23.23 -13.08 -19.37
C ALA A 5 -23.39 -11.74 -18.62
N ALA A 6 -22.37 -11.32 -17.90
CA ALA A 6 -22.34 -10.04 -17.22
C ALA A 6 -22.44 -8.88 -18.23
N PRO A 7 -23.20 -7.81 -17.93
CA PRO A 7 -23.34 -6.68 -18.84
C PRO A 7 -22.00 -5.94 -18.98
N THR A 8 -21.44 -5.92 -20.18
CA THR A 8 -20.32 -5.04 -20.56
C THR A 8 -20.83 -3.60 -20.59
N THR A 9 -20.61 -2.85 -19.51
CA THR A 9 -20.95 -1.44 -19.45
C THR A 9 -19.98 -0.66 -20.34
N LYS A 10 -20.37 -0.34 -21.58
CA LYS A 10 -19.59 0.54 -22.47
C LYS A 10 -19.53 1.93 -21.86
N ILE A 11 -18.33 2.42 -21.60
CA ILE A 11 -18.10 3.79 -21.12
C ILE A 11 -18.63 4.75 -22.20
N PRO A 12 -19.48 5.74 -21.86
CA PRO A 12 -20.00 6.71 -22.82
C PRO A 12 -18.89 7.50 -23.52
N LYS A 13 -18.94 7.68 -24.83
CA LYS A 13 -17.91 8.41 -25.62
C LYS A 13 -17.57 9.78 -25.01
N LYS A 14 -18.55 10.48 -24.45
CA LYS A 14 -18.34 11.78 -23.79
C LYS A 14 -17.49 11.65 -22.52
N ALA A 15 -17.63 10.56 -21.76
CA ALA A 15 -16.82 10.30 -20.58
C ALA A 15 -15.36 9.98 -20.97
N VAL A 16 -15.14 9.21 -22.04
CA VAL A 16 -13.81 8.93 -22.61
C VAL A 16 -13.12 10.25 -22.98
N GLN A 17 -13.78 11.10 -23.76
CA GLN A 17 -13.25 12.39 -24.19
C GLN A 17 -12.92 13.33 -23.01
N THR A 18 -13.71 13.32 -21.95
CA THR A 18 -13.45 14.10 -20.73
C THR A 18 -12.22 13.60 -20.01
N LEU A 19 -12.02 12.29 -19.93
CA LEU A 19 -10.85 11.66 -19.29
C LEU A 19 -9.58 11.90 -20.09
N GLU A 20 -9.62 11.84 -21.43
CA GLU A 20 -8.49 12.19 -22.32
C GLU A 20 -8.06 13.64 -22.13
N GLN A 21 -8.99 14.57 -22.05
CA GLN A 21 -8.72 15.98 -21.79
C GLN A 21 -8.12 16.20 -20.40
N ALA A 22 -8.58 15.44 -19.38
CA ALA A 22 -8.04 15.51 -18.04
C ALA A 22 -6.60 14.97 -18.00
N ALA A 23 -6.32 13.84 -18.65
CA ALA A 23 -4.98 13.26 -18.73
C ALA A 23 -3.99 14.22 -19.43
N ALA A 24 -4.39 14.85 -20.54
CA ALA A 24 -3.57 15.83 -21.24
C ALA A 24 -3.26 17.08 -20.39
N LYS A 25 -4.23 17.56 -19.59
CA LYS A 25 -4.03 18.66 -18.64
C LYS A 25 -3.05 18.28 -17.52
N MET A 26 -3.14 17.05 -17.00
CA MET A 26 -2.20 16.55 -15.98
C MET A 26 -0.77 16.46 -16.50
N GLN A 27 -0.57 15.99 -17.74
CA GLN A 27 0.74 15.95 -18.38
C GLN A 27 1.33 17.37 -18.58
N SER A 28 0.51 18.32 -19.01
CA SER A 28 0.93 19.72 -19.18
C SER A 28 1.28 20.37 -17.83
N ALA A 29 0.50 20.10 -16.79
CA ALA A 29 0.79 20.58 -15.43
C ALA A 29 2.06 19.95 -14.85
N ALA A 30 2.29 18.66 -15.10
CA ALA A 30 3.50 17.95 -14.69
C ALA A 30 4.75 18.59 -15.33
N ALA A 31 4.71 18.89 -16.63
CA ALA A 31 5.79 19.55 -17.32
C ALA A 31 6.11 20.94 -16.74
N TYR A 32 5.09 21.72 -16.39
CA TYR A 32 5.26 23.01 -15.73
C TYR A 32 5.87 22.91 -14.32
N LEU A 33 5.50 21.89 -13.56
CA LEU A 33 5.97 21.69 -12.19
C LEU A 33 7.33 21.01 -12.10
N GLN A 34 7.86 20.44 -13.18
CA GLN A 34 9.10 19.67 -13.17
C GLN A 34 10.28 20.39 -12.50
N GLN A 35 10.39 21.70 -12.70
CA GLN A 35 11.46 22.50 -12.10
C GLN A 35 11.12 23.09 -10.73
N LYS A 36 9.82 23.20 -10.40
CA LYS A 36 9.34 23.87 -9.18
C LYS A 36 9.00 22.91 -8.05
N ASN A 37 8.50 21.75 -8.39
CA ASN A 37 8.11 20.69 -7.45
C ASN A 37 8.17 19.32 -8.18
N PRO A 38 9.33 18.65 -8.21
CA PRO A 38 9.51 17.39 -8.93
C PRO A 38 8.57 16.29 -8.48
N ALA A 39 8.28 16.18 -7.17
CA ALA A 39 7.37 15.17 -6.60
C ALA A 39 5.92 15.37 -7.06
N ALA A 40 5.44 16.62 -7.11
CA ALA A 40 4.12 16.93 -7.64
C ALA A 40 4.05 16.69 -9.15
N ALA A 41 5.13 16.93 -9.88
CA ALA A 41 5.23 16.65 -11.32
C ALA A 41 5.15 15.16 -11.61
N GLU A 42 5.83 14.34 -10.80
CA GLU A 42 5.82 12.89 -10.93
C GLU A 42 4.45 12.29 -10.58
N PHE A 43 3.81 12.75 -9.52
CA PHE A 43 2.45 12.37 -9.17
C PHE A 43 1.46 12.64 -10.31
N LEU A 44 1.52 13.82 -10.93
CA LEU A 44 0.64 14.19 -12.04
C LEU A 44 0.93 13.37 -13.31
N ARG A 45 2.19 13.03 -13.58
CA ARG A 45 2.56 12.14 -14.69
C ARG A 45 1.97 10.74 -14.49
N ASN A 46 2.23 10.14 -13.34
CA ASN A 46 1.75 8.78 -13.03
C ASN A 46 0.23 8.70 -13.07
N THR A 47 -0.47 9.73 -12.61
CA THR A 47 -1.94 9.81 -12.68
C THR A 47 -2.44 9.97 -14.11
N GLY A 48 -1.76 10.78 -14.93
CA GLY A 48 -2.09 11.00 -16.34
C GLY A 48 -1.81 9.77 -17.21
N GLU A 49 -0.72 9.05 -16.94
CA GLU A 49 -0.36 7.80 -17.62
C GLU A 49 -1.34 6.69 -17.28
N ALA A 50 -1.70 6.52 -16.01
CA ALA A 50 -2.71 5.55 -15.58
C ALA A 50 -4.09 5.82 -16.22
N ALA A 51 -4.50 7.08 -16.33
CA ALA A 51 -5.72 7.44 -17.03
C ALA A 51 -5.65 7.17 -18.54
N SER A 52 -4.50 7.41 -19.17
CA SER A 52 -4.26 7.11 -20.58
C SER A 52 -4.23 5.62 -20.88
N GLU A 53 -3.62 4.79 -20.01
CA GLU A 53 -3.61 3.33 -20.14
C GLU A 53 -5.01 2.71 -20.01
N LEU A 54 -5.86 3.27 -19.14
CA LEU A 54 -7.26 2.82 -19.01
C LEU A 54 -8.09 3.13 -20.26
N LEU A 55 -7.76 4.21 -20.99
CA LEU A 55 -8.49 4.63 -22.18
C LEU A 55 -7.99 3.97 -23.47
N HIS A 56 -6.70 3.67 -23.53
CA HIS A 56 -6.03 3.05 -24.68
C HIS A 56 -5.18 1.86 -24.21
N PRO A 57 -5.79 0.74 -23.81
CA PRO A 57 -5.02 -0.44 -23.46
C PRO A 57 -4.17 -0.84 -24.68
N LYS A 58 -2.84 -0.74 -24.53
CA LYS A 58 -1.91 -1.26 -25.54
C LYS A 58 -2.28 -2.71 -25.76
N THR A 59 -2.67 -3.05 -26.98
CA THR A 59 -3.08 -4.39 -27.41
C THR A 59 -1.90 -5.35 -27.39
N GLU A 60 -1.49 -5.72 -26.21
CA GLU A 60 -0.89 -7.01 -25.87
C GLU A 60 -1.51 -7.36 -24.52
N THR A 61 -2.69 -7.94 -24.59
CA THR A 61 -3.33 -8.59 -23.47
C THR A 61 -2.47 -9.81 -23.09
N PRO A 62 -1.70 -9.77 -22.00
CA PRO A 62 -1.55 -10.98 -21.25
C PRO A 62 -2.97 -11.31 -20.79
N GLU A 63 -3.43 -12.52 -21.07
CA GLU A 63 -4.77 -13.00 -20.76
C GLU A 63 -5.28 -12.45 -19.44
N ILE A 64 -6.38 -11.67 -19.52
CA ILE A 64 -7.18 -11.24 -18.38
C ILE A 64 -7.90 -12.49 -17.83
N GLN A 65 -7.13 -13.46 -17.37
CA GLN A 65 -7.63 -14.64 -16.70
C GLN A 65 -7.44 -14.62 -15.18
N ASN A 66 -6.95 -13.48 -14.63
CA ASN A 66 -6.76 -13.37 -13.17
C ASN A 66 -7.19 -12.02 -12.58
N VAL A 67 -8.27 -11.42 -13.06
CA VAL A 67 -8.72 -10.07 -12.68
C VAL A 67 -9.52 -10.03 -11.37
N LEU A 68 -9.74 -11.11 -10.70
CA LEU A 68 -10.20 -11.17 -9.33
C LEU A 68 -9.54 -12.39 -8.67
N ALA A 69 -8.26 -12.30 -8.37
CA ALA A 69 -7.78 -13.15 -7.29
C ALA A 69 -8.64 -12.81 -6.07
N PRO A 70 -9.39 -13.77 -5.51
CA PRO A 70 -10.14 -13.52 -4.29
C PRO A 70 -9.15 -12.99 -3.26
N TYR A 71 -9.61 -12.09 -2.37
CA TYR A 71 -8.84 -11.69 -1.20
C TYR A 71 -8.15 -12.92 -0.63
N PRO A 72 -6.84 -12.88 -0.35
CA PRO A 72 -6.15 -14.07 0.11
C PRO A 72 -6.88 -14.60 1.34
N ASN A 73 -7.35 -15.85 1.26
CA ASN A 73 -7.96 -16.56 2.40
C ASN A 73 -6.94 -16.87 3.51
N GLN A 74 -5.72 -16.37 3.36
CA GLN A 74 -4.67 -16.54 4.35
C GLN A 74 -5.05 -15.78 5.61
N THR A 75 -5.13 -16.48 6.71
CA THR A 75 -5.30 -15.94 8.05
C THR A 75 -4.18 -16.46 8.94
N ASP A 76 -3.82 -15.68 9.94
CA ASP A 76 -2.86 -16.08 10.95
C ASP A 76 -3.27 -15.50 12.31
N THR A 77 -2.63 -15.98 13.36
CA THR A 77 -2.83 -15.49 14.71
C THR A 77 -1.49 -15.03 15.30
N PHE A 78 -1.57 -14.06 16.20
CA PHE A 78 -0.42 -13.58 16.94
C PHE A 78 -0.76 -13.48 18.42
N LEU A 79 -0.01 -14.24 19.25
CA LEU A 79 -0.18 -14.22 20.69
C LEU A 79 0.60 -13.05 21.29
N LEU A 80 -0.09 -12.16 21.95
CA LEU A 80 0.51 -11.06 22.71
C LEU A 80 1.11 -11.55 24.05
N PRO A 81 2.08 -10.83 24.62
CA PRO A 81 2.69 -11.19 25.90
C PRO A 81 1.69 -11.26 27.08
N ASP A 82 0.57 -10.56 26.98
CA ASP A 82 -0.53 -10.56 27.98
C ASP A 82 -1.50 -11.72 27.83
N GLY A 83 -1.27 -12.64 26.88
CA GLY A 83 -2.09 -13.79 26.59
C GLY A 83 -3.25 -13.55 25.62
N ASN A 84 -3.48 -12.31 25.18
CA ASN A 84 -4.49 -12.00 24.17
C ASN A 84 -4.03 -12.45 22.77
N THR A 85 -4.96 -12.97 21.99
CA THR A 85 -4.69 -13.39 20.61
C THR A 85 -5.22 -12.36 19.62
N LEU A 86 -4.39 -11.96 18.68
CA LEU A 86 -4.77 -11.14 17.54
C LEU A 86 -5.00 -12.03 16.32
N HIS A 87 -5.99 -11.69 15.50
CA HIS A 87 -6.26 -12.33 14.22
C HIS A 87 -5.72 -11.46 13.09
N ILE A 88 -4.86 -12.03 12.23
CA ILE A 88 -4.27 -11.33 11.08
C ILE A 88 -4.95 -11.84 9.82
N ARG A 89 -5.52 -10.94 9.03
CA ARG A 89 -6.11 -11.23 7.73
C ARG A 89 -6.00 -10.04 6.77
N ALA A 90 -6.33 -10.30 5.53
CA ALA A 90 -6.53 -9.25 4.54
C ALA A 90 -7.55 -8.20 5.03
N LEU A 91 -7.28 -6.93 4.75
CA LEU A 91 -8.22 -5.84 5.00
C LEU A 91 -9.26 -5.84 3.88
N GLU A 92 -10.54 -5.80 4.25
CA GLU A 92 -11.69 -5.90 3.37
C GLU A 92 -12.49 -4.58 3.36
N PRO A 93 -13.37 -4.35 2.34
CA PRO A 93 -14.20 -3.14 2.27
C PRO A 93 -15.09 -2.93 3.50
N GLU A 94 -15.55 -4.01 4.11
CA GLU A 94 -16.39 -4.04 5.31
C GLU A 94 -15.67 -3.51 6.55
N ASP A 95 -14.35 -3.49 6.53
CA ASP A 95 -13.52 -2.98 7.62
C ASP A 95 -13.37 -1.44 7.61
N ALA A 96 -14.04 -0.74 6.71
CA ALA A 96 -13.88 0.71 6.55
C ALA A 96 -14.14 1.48 7.87
N GLU A 97 -15.19 1.13 8.61
CA GLU A 97 -15.48 1.76 9.90
C GLU A 97 -14.41 1.46 10.95
N ALA A 98 -13.99 0.19 11.07
CA ALA A 98 -12.92 -0.23 11.98
C ALA A 98 -11.60 0.46 11.63
N LYS A 99 -11.29 0.59 10.33
CA LYS A 99 -10.11 1.32 9.83
C LYS A 99 -10.16 2.80 10.18
N GLN A 100 -11.30 3.45 10.01
CA GLN A 100 -11.46 4.87 10.36
C GLN A 100 -11.33 5.08 11.87
N LYS A 101 -11.93 4.22 12.68
CA LYS A 101 -11.77 4.20 14.15
C LYS A 101 -10.30 4.07 14.54
N PHE A 102 -9.59 3.11 13.93
CA PHE A 102 -8.16 2.91 14.17
C PHE A 102 -7.36 4.19 13.90
N VAL A 103 -7.60 4.86 12.76
CA VAL A 103 -6.88 6.10 12.41
C VAL A 103 -7.19 7.22 13.40
N ARG A 104 -8.44 7.39 13.83
CA ARG A 104 -8.82 8.41 14.82
C ARG A 104 -8.16 8.20 16.19
N GLN A 105 -7.96 6.94 16.57
CA GLN A 105 -7.36 6.57 17.87
C GLN A 105 -5.83 6.66 17.89
N LEU A 106 -5.17 6.73 16.73
CA LEU A 106 -3.72 6.90 16.68
C LEU A 106 -3.31 8.25 17.32
N PRO A 107 -2.17 8.29 18.02
CA PRO A 107 -1.55 9.56 18.42
C PRO A 107 -1.31 10.48 17.22
N ALA A 108 -1.41 11.79 17.41
CA ALA A 108 -1.24 12.77 16.33
C ALA A 108 0.12 12.65 15.61
N ALA A 109 1.20 12.37 16.37
CA ALA A 109 2.53 12.13 15.80
C ALA A 109 2.54 10.91 14.87
N ASP A 110 1.88 9.81 15.26
CA ASP A 110 1.83 8.61 14.43
C ASP A 110 0.99 8.82 13.16
N ARG A 111 -0.10 9.57 13.25
CA ARG A 111 -0.87 9.95 12.06
C ARG A 111 -0.02 10.77 11.11
N TYR A 112 0.71 11.76 11.64
CA TYR A 112 1.61 12.57 10.83
C TYR A 112 2.70 11.74 10.16
N THR A 113 3.41 10.88 10.90
CA THR A 113 4.47 10.02 10.33
C THR A 113 3.93 9.02 9.28
N ARG A 114 2.63 8.68 9.37
CA ARG A 114 2.02 7.71 8.43
C ARG A 114 1.41 8.36 7.20
N PHE A 115 0.81 9.53 7.34
CA PHE A 115 0.03 10.17 6.27
C PHE A 115 0.65 11.47 5.76
N MET A 116 1.75 11.93 6.37
CA MET A 116 2.44 13.20 6.09
C MET A 116 1.48 14.41 6.12
N THR A 117 0.42 14.31 6.92
CA THR A 117 -0.61 15.34 7.06
C THR A 117 -1.19 15.36 8.47
N HIS A 118 -1.64 16.53 8.93
CA HIS A 118 -2.32 16.74 10.21
C HIS A 118 -3.82 16.39 10.13
N THR A 119 -4.16 15.24 9.62
CA THR A 119 -5.56 14.79 9.58
C THR A 119 -5.94 14.01 10.83
N ASN A 120 -7.17 14.19 11.31
CA ASN A 120 -7.73 13.37 12.40
C ASN A 120 -8.45 12.14 11.88
N GLU A 121 -8.80 12.11 10.59
CA GLU A 121 -9.49 11.02 9.94
C GLU A 121 -9.17 10.98 8.45
N LEU A 122 -9.42 9.84 7.83
CA LEU A 122 -9.27 9.68 6.39
C LEU A 122 -10.51 10.25 5.67
N PRO A 123 -10.32 11.05 4.60
CA PRO A 123 -11.41 11.40 3.70
C PRO A 123 -12.08 10.14 3.14
N GLN A 124 -13.40 10.16 2.93
CA GLN A 124 -14.17 8.99 2.47
C GLN A 124 -13.61 8.33 1.20
N PRO A 125 -13.19 9.08 0.15
CA PRO A 125 -12.57 8.46 -1.03
C PRO A 125 -11.27 7.72 -0.70
N THR A 126 -10.44 8.30 0.17
CA THR A 126 -9.18 7.68 0.63
C THR A 126 -9.46 6.43 1.45
N LEU A 127 -10.41 6.48 2.39
CA LEU A 127 -10.82 5.33 3.20
C LEU A 127 -11.31 4.18 2.32
N ALA A 128 -12.20 4.47 1.36
CA ALA A 128 -12.73 3.48 0.43
C ALA A 128 -11.61 2.81 -0.41
N ARG A 129 -10.65 3.58 -0.90
CA ARG A 129 -9.48 3.04 -1.62
C ARG A 129 -8.62 2.17 -0.71
N LEU A 130 -8.30 2.65 0.48
CA LEU A 130 -7.41 1.96 1.42
C LEU A 130 -7.98 0.66 1.99
N THR A 131 -9.30 0.44 1.90
CA THR A 131 -9.97 -0.79 2.34
C THR A 131 -10.37 -1.71 1.17
N ARG A 132 -9.95 -1.39 -0.07
CA ARG A 132 -10.21 -2.22 -1.25
C ARG A 132 -8.92 -2.54 -2.01
N PRO A 133 -7.90 -3.12 -1.35
CA PRO A 133 -6.69 -3.53 -2.05
C PRO A 133 -7.03 -4.64 -3.05
N ASP A 134 -6.38 -4.61 -4.22
CA ASP A 134 -6.52 -5.63 -5.26
C ASP A 134 -5.55 -6.80 -5.08
N PHE A 135 -4.68 -6.74 -4.08
CA PHE A 135 -3.60 -7.67 -3.78
C PHE A 135 -2.61 -7.91 -4.93
N HIS A 136 -2.66 -7.07 -5.93
CA HIS A 136 -1.68 -7.00 -7.01
C HIS A 136 -0.92 -5.67 -6.99
N ASN A 137 -1.59 -4.54 -7.19
CA ASN A 137 -0.98 -3.20 -7.12
C ASN A 137 -0.93 -2.65 -5.69
N GLU A 138 -1.89 -3.00 -4.87
CA GLU A 138 -1.94 -2.65 -3.46
C GLU A 138 -2.29 -3.88 -2.63
N CYS A 139 -1.61 -4.09 -1.51
CA CYS A 139 -2.08 -5.03 -0.50
C CYS A 139 -2.26 -4.34 0.85
N ALA A 140 -3.11 -4.90 1.70
CA ALA A 140 -3.26 -4.46 3.08
C ALA A 140 -3.62 -5.65 3.98
N TRP A 141 -2.81 -5.87 4.99
CA TRP A 141 -3.03 -6.83 6.06
C TRP A 141 -3.34 -6.08 7.34
N ALA A 142 -4.32 -6.56 8.10
CA ALA A 142 -4.68 -5.97 9.38
C ALA A 142 -4.66 -7.02 10.48
N ALA A 143 -4.24 -6.60 11.68
CA ALA A 143 -4.36 -7.38 12.90
C ALA A 143 -5.55 -6.86 13.71
N PHE A 144 -6.44 -7.78 14.07
CA PHE A 144 -7.68 -7.51 14.79
C PHE A 144 -7.61 -8.08 16.20
N ALA A 145 -8.01 -7.29 17.17
CA ALA A 145 -8.28 -7.77 18.51
C ALA A 145 -9.59 -8.59 18.54
N SER A 146 -9.82 -9.33 19.63
CA SER A 146 -11.01 -10.18 19.79
C SER A 146 -12.35 -9.43 19.76
N ASP A 147 -12.33 -8.13 20.04
CA ASP A 147 -13.48 -7.21 19.95
C ASP A 147 -13.69 -6.61 18.53
N GLY A 148 -12.93 -7.06 17.54
CA GLY A 148 -12.99 -6.60 16.15
C GLY A 148 -12.26 -5.29 15.86
N ARG A 149 -11.61 -4.66 16.86
CA ARG A 149 -10.79 -3.46 16.62
C ARG A 149 -9.54 -3.80 15.84
N ILE A 150 -9.20 -2.96 14.87
CA ILE A 150 -7.89 -3.00 14.22
C ILE A 150 -6.84 -2.41 15.18
N VAL A 151 -5.73 -3.14 15.38
CA VAL A 151 -4.60 -2.71 16.20
C VAL A 151 -3.30 -2.56 15.41
N ALA A 152 -3.24 -3.11 14.20
CA ALA A 152 -2.12 -2.89 13.29
C ALA A 152 -2.59 -3.01 11.83
N VAL A 153 -1.94 -2.27 10.94
CA VAL A 153 -2.12 -2.39 9.50
C VAL A 153 -0.76 -2.28 8.83
N SER A 154 -0.44 -3.23 7.96
CA SER A 154 0.67 -3.16 7.03
C SER A 154 0.15 -3.20 5.60
N ARG A 155 0.83 -2.49 4.70
CA ARG A 155 0.45 -2.45 3.29
C ARG A 155 1.65 -2.18 2.41
N TYR A 156 1.52 -2.53 1.12
CA TYR A 156 2.32 -1.92 0.07
C TYR A 156 1.43 -1.29 -1.00
N SER A 157 2.02 -0.37 -1.75
CA SER A 157 1.44 0.21 -2.97
C SER A 157 2.49 0.14 -4.07
N ARG A 158 2.05 -0.18 -5.29
CA ARG A 158 2.89 -0.23 -6.48
C ARG A 158 3.46 1.16 -6.79
N ILE A 159 4.77 1.24 -7.02
CA ILE A 159 5.45 2.41 -7.60
C ILE A 159 5.50 2.24 -9.12
N ASN A 160 6.03 1.09 -9.56
CA ASN A 160 6.13 0.73 -10.97
C ASN A 160 6.02 -0.81 -11.14
N ARG A 161 6.34 -1.34 -12.32
CA ARG A 161 6.21 -2.77 -12.62
C ARG A 161 7.02 -3.67 -11.67
N ASN A 162 8.17 -3.20 -11.20
CA ASN A 162 9.11 -4.01 -10.42
C ASN A 162 9.20 -3.58 -8.95
N GLU A 163 8.63 -2.43 -8.60
CA GLU A 163 8.84 -1.80 -7.30
C GLU A 163 7.53 -1.47 -6.59
N CYS A 164 7.52 -1.67 -5.30
CA CYS A 164 6.44 -1.26 -4.42
C CYS A 164 6.98 -0.51 -3.19
N GLU A 165 6.13 0.30 -2.58
CA GLU A 165 6.42 1.06 -1.37
C GLU A 165 5.58 0.52 -0.21
N PHE A 166 6.22 0.30 0.95
CA PHE A 166 5.52 -0.19 2.12
C PHE A 166 5.13 0.91 3.11
N GLY A 167 4.14 0.61 3.93
CA GLY A 167 3.79 1.39 5.09
C GLY A 167 3.17 0.51 6.17
N ILE A 168 3.55 0.76 7.44
CA ILE A 168 3.07 0.00 8.59
C ILE A 168 2.67 0.94 9.72
N THR A 169 1.62 0.58 10.43
CA THR A 169 1.10 1.39 11.55
C THR A 169 0.57 0.45 12.62
N LEU A 170 0.97 0.70 13.87
CA LEU A 170 0.53 -0.05 15.05
C LEU A 170 -0.08 0.89 16.09
N ALA A 171 -1.16 0.43 16.72
CA ALA A 171 -1.65 1.05 17.94
C ALA A 171 -0.59 1.00 19.05
N PRO A 172 -0.53 2.00 19.95
CA PRO A 172 0.49 2.06 21.00
C PRO A 172 0.57 0.79 21.87
N GLU A 173 -0.56 0.21 22.19
CA GLU A 173 -0.70 -0.93 23.10
C GLU A 173 -0.06 -2.22 22.58
N VAL A 174 0.10 -2.37 21.26
CA VAL A 174 0.71 -3.59 20.66
C VAL A 174 2.15 -3.37 20.20
N ARG A 175 2.76 -2.24 20.54
CA ARG A 175 4.16 -1.97 20.21
C ARG A 175 5.11 -2.79 21.08
N LYS A 176 6.31 -3.05 20.56
CA LYS A 176 7.37 -3.83 21.24
C LYS A 176 6.99 -5.28 21.56
N THR A 177 5.91 -5.80 20.97
CA THR A 177 5.46 -7.21 21.13
C THR A 177 6.03 -8.15 20.07
N GLY A 178 6.68 -7.63 19.03
CA GLY A 178 7.10 -8.39 17.84
C GLY A 178 6.08 -8.36 16.69
N LEU A 179 4.86 -7.86 16.93
CA LEU A 179 3.80 -7.79 15.92
C LEU A 179 4.24 -7.04 14.66
N ALA A 180 5.01 -5.95 14.79
CA ALA A 180 5.49 -5.18 13.64
C ALA A 180 6.32 -6.04 12.67
N GLY A 181 7.22 -6.88 13.18
CA GLY A 181 7.99 -7.82 12.36
C GLY A 181 7.11 -8.86 11.67
N LYS A 182 6.11 -9.41 12.37
CA LYS A 182 5.12 -10.32 11.81
C LYS A 182 4.33 -9.65 10.68
N MET A 183 3.83 -8.43 10.89
CA MET A 183 3.08 -7.68 9.88
C MET A 183 3.96 -7.29 8.68
N MET A 184 5.25 -6.98 8.89
CA MET A 184 6.22 -6.73 7.82
C MET A 184 6.41 -7.98 6.96
N SER A 185 6.55 -9.16 7.58
CA SER A 185 6.73 -10.41 6.84
C SER A 185 5.55 -10.72 5.91
N PHE A 186 4.32 -10.39 6.28
CA PHE A 186 3.14 -10.56 5.42
C PHE A 186 3.24 -9.75 4.12
N ILE A 187 3.59 -8.46 4.22
CA ILE A 187 3.69 -7.61 3.02
C ILE A 187 4.88 -7.97 2.15
N ILE A 188 6.02 -8.34 2.74
CA ILE A 188 7.20 -8.80 1.99
C ILE A 188 6.85 -10.09 1.23
N GLN A 189 6.23 -11.06 1.89
CA GLN A 189 5.78 -12.32 1.28
C GLN A 189 4.81 -12.06 0.12
N THR A 190 3.79 -11.20 0.36
CA THR A 190 2.79 -10.86 -0.66
C THR A 190 3.44 -10.19 -1.87
N ALA A 191 4.31 -9.19 -1.65
CA ALA A 191 5.02 -8.51 -2.74
C ALA A 191 5.90 -9.48 -3.56
N THR A 192 6.60 -10.39 -2.88
CA THR A 192 7.41 -11.42 -3.53
C THR A 192 6.55 -12.36 -4.38
N GLN A 193 5.40 -12.79 -3.87
CA GLN A 193 4.45 -13.65 -4.61
C GLN A 193 3.85 -12.93 -5.82
N GLN A 194 3.69 -11.61 -5.76
CA GLN A 194 3.21 -10.79 -6.87
C GLN A 194 4.31 -10.44 -7.90
N GLY A 195 5.55 -10.89 -7.65
CA GLY A 195 6.66 -10.74 -8.60
C GLY A 195 7.36 -9.38 -8.54
N TYR A 196 7.15 -8.59 -7.50
CA TYR A 196 7.95 -7.40 -7.27
C TYR A 196 9.40 -7.78 -7.00
N GLN A 197 10.34 -6.96 -7.48
CA GLN A 197 11.77 -7.15 -7.31
C GLN A 197 12.31 -6.38 -6.11
N THR A 198 11.74 -5.19 -5.85
CA THR A 198 12.20 -4.31 -4.80
C THR A 198 11.03 -3.75 -4.00
N MET A 199 11.19 -3.71 -2.68
CA MET A 199 10.29 -3.02 -1.76
C MET A 199 11.02 -1.85 -1.12
N ASN A 200 10.43 -0.65 -1.22
CA ASN A 200 11.03 0.60 -0.76
C ASN A 200 10.18 1.26 0.34
N ALA A 201 10.76 2.22 1.06
CA ALA A 201 10.05 3.20 1.86
C ALA A 201 10.90 4.43 2.13
N GLU A 202 10.24 5.59 2.22
CA GLU A 202 10.82 6.79 2.81
C GLU A 202 10.44 6.86 4.30
N ILE A 203 11.42 7.01 5.16
CA ILE A 203 11.25 6.98 6.61
C ILE A 203 11.81 8.27 7.21
N LEU A 204 10.99 8.99 7.98
CA LEU A 204 11.43 10.16 8.72
C LEU A 204 12.61 9.81 9.64
N LYS A 205 13.64 10.64 9.66
CA LYS A 205 14.87 10.45 10.46
C LYS A 205 14.59 10.25 11.95
N GLU A 206 13.59 10.92 12.49
CA GLU A 206 13.15 10.77 13.87
C GLU A 206 12.33 9.51 14.14
N ASN A 207 11.86 8.81 13.10
CA ASN A 207 11.12 7.56 13.25
C ASN A 207 12.05 6.36 13.48
N THR A 208 12.86 6.46 14.55
CA THR A 208 13.81 5.43 14.96
C THR A 208 13.19 4.02 15.08
N PRO A 209 11.95 3.85 15.59
CA PRO A 209 11.34 2.52 15.64
C PRO A 209 11.16 1.88 14.25
N MET A 210 10.76 2.68 13.24
CA MET A 210 10.57 2.19 11.87
C MET A 210 11.90 1.89 11.19
N LEU A 211 12.93 2.74 11.37
CA LEU A 211 14.29 2.47 10.88
C LEU A 211 14.81 1.14 11.39
N LYS A 212 14.72 0.89 12.72
CA LYS A 212 15.11 -0.40 13.32
C LYS A 212 14.27 -1.58 12.83
N LEU A 213 12.98 -1.38 12.56
CA LEU A 213 12.13 -2.43 12.00
C LEU A 213 12.58 -2.79 10.59
N ALA A 214 12.83 -1.79 9.73
CA ALA A 214 13.31 -2.00 8.37
C ALA A 214 14.63 -2.77 8.37
N GLU A 215 15.64 -2.32 9.11
CA GLU A 215 16.94 -3.01 9.23
C GLU A 215 16.79 -4.48 9.69
N LYS A 216 15.98 -4.72 10.75
CA LYS A 216 15.72 -6.09 11.24
C LYS A 216 14.97 -6.97 10.24
N SER A 217 14.23 -6.37 9.32
CA SER A 217 13.50 -7.07 8.25
C SER A 217 14.35 -7.30 7.00
N GLY A 218 15.61 -6.86 7.02
CA GLY A 218 16.57 -7.07 5.94
C GLY A 218 16.68 -5.90 4.95
N PHE A 219 16.04 -4.77 5.22
CA PHE A 219 16.19 -3.59 4.38
C PHE A 219 17.56 -2.93 4.58
N THR A 220 18.17 -2.49 3.50
CA THR A 220 19.26 -1.53 3.53
C THR A 220 18.68 -0.14 3.76
N VAL A 221 19.18 0.55 4.80
CA VAL A 221 18.68 1.89 5.18
C VAL A 221 19.80 2.91 4.98
N THR A 222 19.58 3.90 4.11
CA THR A 222 20.55 4.95 3.78
C THR A 222 19.93 6.33 3.93
N PRO A 223 20.68 7.39 4.23
CA PRO A 223 20.18 8.76 4.17
C PRO A 223 19.62 9.07 2.77
N SER A 224 18.49 9.79 2.69
CA SER A 224 17.96 10.24 1.41
C SER A 224 18.90 11.26 0.76
N GLU A 225 19.12 11.12 -0.54
CA GLU A 225 19.93 12.09 -1.33
C GLU A 225 19.17 13.40 -1.59
N THR A 226 17.84 13.34 -1.56
CA THR A 226 16.97 14.48 -1.93
C THR A 226 16.43 15.24 -0.72
N ASP A 227 16.29 14.59 0.43
CA ASP A 227 15.76 15.21 1.66
C ASP A 227 16.55 14.76 2.90
N ARG A 228 17.21 15.72 3.57
CA ARG A 228 18.01 15.48 4.79
C ARG A 228 17.20 15.02 6.00
N GLY A 229 15.87 15.16 5.95
CA GLY A 229 14.92 14.71 6.98
C GLY A 229 14.48 13.26 6.82
N LEU A 230 14.87 12.61 5.72
CA LEU A 230 14.42 11.27 5.35
C LEU A 230 15.58 10.27 5.25
N TYR A 231 15.24 9.02 5.45
CA TYR A 231 16.02 7.84 5.09
C TYR A 231 15.26 7.04 4.03
N GLN A 232 16.02 6.47 3.11
CA GLN A 232 15.53 5.51 2.12
C GLN A 232 15.78 4.10 2.66
N ALA A 233 14.73 3.29 2.74
CA ALA A 233 14.82 1.86 3.02
C ALA A 233 14.53 1.09 1.74
N SER A 234 15.37 0.11 1.40
CA SER A 234 15.23 -0.71 0.18
C SER A 234 15.54 -2.17 0.49
N LEU A 235 14.71 -3.09 -0.02
CA LEU A 235 14.86 -4.53 0.11
C LEU A 235 14.79 -5.20 -1.27
N ASP A 236 15.84 -5.95 -1.64
CA ASP A 236 15.76 -6.87 -2.78
C ASP A 236 14.95 -8.11 -2.37
N LEU A 237 13.78 -8.27 -3.01
CA LEU A 237 12.83 -9.34 -2.70
C LEU A 237 13.31 -10.71 -3.22
N ASN A 238 14.14 -10.74 -4.26
CA ASN A 238 14.70 -11.99 -4.78
C ASN A 238 15.76 -12.55 -3.82
N GLU A 239 16.65 -11.68 -3.32
CA GLU A 239 17.65 -12.07 -2.32
C GLU A 239 16.95 -12.49 -1.02
N TRP A 240 15.95 -11.75 -0.58
CA TRP A 240 15.16 -12.09 0.61
C TRP A 240 14.51 -13.47 0.48
N GLN A 241 13.88 -13.76 -0.66
CA GLN A 241 13.25 -15.05 -0.93
C GLN A 241 14.25 -16.20 -0.88
N ASN A 242 15.43 -16.02 -1.50
CA ASN A 242 16.46 -17.05 -1.52
C ASN A 242 17.02 -17.33 -0.11
N SER A 243 17.20 -16.28 0.71
CA SER A 243 17.68 -16.40 2.08
C SER A 243 16.68 -17.06 3.03
N ASN A 244 15.36 -17.01 2.73
CA ASN A 244 14.32 -17.58 3.57
C ASN A 244 13.74 -18.92 3.07
N LYS A 245 14.13 -19.41 1.89
CA LYS A 245 13.79 -20.77 1.41
C LYS A 245 14.52 -21.88 2.17
N ASN A 246 15.60 -21.55 2.86
CA ASN A 246 16.48 -22.52 3.56
C ASN A 246 16.31 -22.48 5.08
N LYS A 247 15.29 -21.79 5.61
CA LYS A 247 14.91 -21.77 7.03
C LYS A 247 13.59 -22.49 7.26
#